data_c046ea6cf29a41cf8a771004d81a1b93
#
_entry.id   c046ea6cf29a41cf8a771004d81a1b93
#
_cell.length_a   1.000
_cell.length_b   1.000
_cell.length_c   1.000
_cell.angle_alpha   90.00
_cell.angle_beta   90.00
_cell.angle_gamma   90.00
#
_symmetry.space_group_name_H-M   'P 1'
#
loop_
_entity.id
_entity.type
_entity.pdbx_description
1 polymer ?
#
loop_
_entity_poly.entity_id
_entity_poly.type
_entity_poly.pdbx_seq_one_letter_code
_entity_poly.pdbx_strand_id
1 'polypeptide(L)'
;PEGGVLNVASTAAYQPGPYMASYYATKAFVLSWSEALAVELAGRTRVTCLCPGPVLTGFQERAGISTGIPLFSGLVPLLGVGAVVRVGLRAFRRGRAVAVAGFVNRAGAVLVRLLPRGLVARIVGRLQRCSEA
;
A
#
# COMPACT_ATOMS: atom_id res chain seq x y z
N PRO A 1 -11.85 -1.28 23.21
CA PRO A 1 -12.98 -1.42 22.27
C PRO A 1 -13.02 -2.83 21.70
N GLU A 2 -14.21 -3.43 21.65
CA GLU A 2 -14.42 -4.81 21.18
C GLU A 2 -14.42 -4.92 19.65
N GLY A 3 -14.61 -3.82 18.94
CA GLY A 3 -14.67 -3.77 17.49
C GLY A 3 -13.79 -2.67 16.87
N GLY A 4 -13.85 -2.58 15.56
CA GLY A 4 -13.13 -1.54 14.81
C GLY A 4 -13.22 -1.73 13.31
N VAL A 5 -12.45 -0.92 12.59
CA VAL A 5 -12.38 -0.88 11.14
C VAL A 5 -10.97 -1.24 10.68
N LEU A 6 -10.87 -2.17 9.75
CA LEU A 6 -9.63 -2.51 9.04
C LEU A 6 -9.79 -2.12 7.57
N ASN A 7 -9.24 -0.98 7.21
CA ASN A 7 -9.21 -0.51 5.82
C ASN A 7 -8.03 -1.13 5.07
N VAL A 8 -8.20 -1.39 3.77
CA VAL A 8 -7.14 -1.92 2.91
C VAL A 8 -6.75 -0.89 1.86
N ALA A 9 -5.61 -0.25 2.07
CA ALA A 9 -4.98 0.64 1.10
C ALA A 9 -4.00 -0.14 0.19
N SER A 10 -2.79 0.33 0.06
CA SER A 10 -1.67 -0.28 -0.68
C SER A 10 -0.38 0.48 -0.36
N THR A 11 0.78 -0.09 -0.64
CA THR A 11 2.04 0.67 -0.70
C THR A 11 2.01 1.78 -1.76
N ALA A 12 1.16 1.69 -2.77
CA ALA A 12 0.85 2.74 -3.73
C ALA A 12 0.36 4.05 -3.07
N ALA A 13 -0.17 3.99 -1.85
CA ALA A 13 -0.64 5.16 -1.10
C ALA A 13 0.47 6.16 -0.74
N TYR A 14 1.72 5.73 -0.76
CA TYR A 14 2.86 6.55 -0.30
C TYR A 14 3.48 7.42 -1.40
N GLN A 15 3.14 7.20 -2.67
CA GLN A 15 3.82 7.81 -3.80
C GLN A 15 2.86 8.16 -4.95
N PRO A 16 3.21 9.11 -5.85
CA PRO A 16 2.49 9.30 -7.10
C PRO A 16 2.72 8.12 -8.05
N GLY A 17 1.67 7.74 -8.79
CA GLY A 17 1.71 6.64 -9.76
C GLY A 17 1.27 7.05 -11.16
N PRO A 18 2.17 7.54 -12.03
CA PRO A 18 1.86 7.77 -13.43
C PRO A 18 1.26 6.51 -14.08
N TYR A 19 0.38 6.69 -15.04
CA TYR A 19 -0.41 5.65 -15.75
C TYR A 19 -1.46 4.93 -14.91
N MET A 20 -1.41 5.10 -13.56
CA MET A 20 -2.39 4.58 -12.61
C MET A 20 -2.80 5.66 -11.60
N ALA A 21 -2.87 6.92 -12.01
CA ALA A 21 -3.01 8.08 -11.13
C ALA A 21 -4.21 7.97 -10.19
N SER A 22 -5.37 7.57 -10.70
CA SER A 22 -6.60 7.42 -9.90
C SER A 22 -6.46 6.34 -8.83
N TYR A 23 -5.84 5.20 -9.16
CA TYR A 23 -5.60 4.13 -8.19
C TYR A 23 -4.70 4.61 -7.04
N TYR A 24 -3.56 5.23 -7.36
CA TYR A 24 -2.63 5.74 -6.35
C TYR A 24 -3.27 6.83 -5.49
N ALA A 25 -4.04 7.75 -6.11
CA ALA A 25 -4.76 8.81 -5.40
C ALA A 25 -5.81 8.25 -4.44
N THR A 26 -6.61 7.26 -4.89
CA THR A 26 -7.62 6.63 -4.02
C THR A 26 -6.99 5.88 -2.85
N LYS A 27 -5.85 5.21 -3.05
CA LYS A 27 -5.15 4.52 -1.97
C LYS A 27 -4.48 5.50 -0.99
N ALA A 28 -3.98 6.64 -1.48
CA ALA A 28 -3.48 7.73 -0.62
C ALA A 28 -4.61 8.35 0.22
N PHE A 29 -5.79 8.55 -0.36
CA PHE A 29 -6.97 8.98 0.37
C PHE A 29 -7.32 8.02 1.50
N VAL A 30 -7.44 6.71 1.20
CA VAL A 30 -7.78 5.69 2.21
C VAL A 30 -6.76 5.67 3.36
N LEU A 31 -5.47 5.79 3.06
CA LEU A 31 -4.41 5.83 4.08
C LEU A 31 -4.56 7.07 4.98
N SER A 32 -4.58 8.27 4.39
CA SER A 32 -4.67 9.52 5.14
C SER A 32 -5.95 9.62 5.98
N TRP A 33 -7.07 9.23 5.39
CA TRP A 33 -8.36 9.20 6.09
C TRP A 33 -8.35 8.22 7.28
N SER A 34 -7.76 7.03 7.09
CA SER A 34 -7.66 6.03 8.17
C SER A 34 -6.76 6.50 9.31
N GLU A 35 -5.64 7.18 8.99
CA GLU A 35 -4.73 7.76 10.00
C GLU A 35 -5.45 8.82 10.84
N ALA A 36 -6.21 9.72 10.19
CA ALA A 36 -7.00 10.73 10.89
C ALA A 36 -8.05 10.10 11.81
N LEU A 37 -8.85 9.16 11.29
CA LEU A 37 -9.86 8.46 12.09
C LEU A 37 -9.27 7.66 13.25
N ALA A 38 -8.08 7.10 13.10
CA ALA A 38 -7.42 6.39 14.19
C ALA A 38 -7.12 7.31 15.38
N VAL A 39 -6.82 8.59 15.12
CA VAL A 39 -6.61 9.61 16.16
C VAL A 39 -7.95 10.09 16.74
N GLU A 40 -8.91 10.43 15.89
CA GLU A 40 -10.22 10.95 16.29
C GLU A 40 -11.02 9.96 17.16
N LEU A 41 -10.91 8.67 16.85
CA LEU A 41 -11.63 7.59 17.51
C LEU A 41 -10.80 6.86 18.58
N ALA A 42 -9.62 7.39 18.92
CA ALA A 42 -8.76 6.78 19.92
C ALA A 42 -9.50 6.52 21.24
N GLY A 43 -9.33 5.33 21.80
CA GLY A 43 -10.02 4.89 23.02
C GLY A 43 -11.48 4.42 22.81
N ARG A 44 -12.12 4.73 21.69
CA ARG A 44 -13.51 4.34 21.37
C ARG A 44 -13.59 3.21 20.34
N THR A 45 -12.85 3.34 19.24
CA THR A 45 -12.90 2.39 18.13
C THR A 45 -11.51 2.21 17.56
N ARG A 46 -11.12 0.98 17.27
CA ARG A 46 -9.85 0.71 16.57
C ARG A 46 -10.01 1.01 15.10
N VAL A 47 -9.09 1.79 14.54
CA VAL A 47 -8.99 1.99 13.09
C VAL A 47 -7.58 1.60 12.66
N THR A 48 -7.48 0.71 11.69
CA THR A 48 -6.22 0.23 11.13
C THR A 48 -6.27 0.29 9.62
N CYS A 49 -5.23 0.85 9.00
CA CYS A 49 -5.03 0.81 7.57
C CYS A 49 -3.94 -0.20 7.23
N LEU A 50 -4.29 -1.25 6.52
CA LEU A 50 -3.35 -2.22 5.97
C LEU A 50 -2.89 -1.75 4.59
N CYS A 51 -1.58 -1.64 4.40
CA CYS A 51 -0.94 -1.26 3.14
C CYS A 51 -0.13 -2.46 2.60
N PRO A 52 -0.76 -3.37 1.84
CA PRO A 52 -0.04 -4.43 1.16
C PRO A 52 0.88 -3.87 0.08
N GLY A 53 2.03 -4.52 -0.11
CA GLY A 53 2.78 -4.43 -1.37
C GLY A 53 2.13 -5.30 -2.45
N PRO A 54 2.88 -5.62 -3.52
CA PRO A 54 2.41 -6.53 -4.55
C PRO A 54 2.07 -7.91 -3.97
N VAL A 55 0.86 -8.37 -4.24
CA VAL A 55 0.36 -9.68 -3.83
C VAL A 55 -0.22 -10.37 -5.08
N LEU A 56 0.13 -11.62 -5.31
CA LEU A 56 -0.47 -12.40 -6.39
C LEU A 56 -1.95 -12.66 -6.07
N THR A 57 -2.80 -11.89 -6.70
CA THR A 57 -4.27 -12.00 -6.61
C THR A 57 -4.86 -11.77 -7.99
N GLY A 58 -6.11 -12.13 -8.23
CA GLY A 58 -6.81 -11.78 -9.47
C GLY A 58 -7.04 -10.28 -9.70
N PHE A 59 -6.44 -9.42 -8.88
CA PHE A 59 -6.49 -7.97 -9.05
C PHE A 59 -5.75 -7.52 -10.30
N GLN A 60 -4.57 -8.08 -10.57
CA GLN A 60 -3.74 -7.72 -11.72
C GLN A 60 -4.49 -7.96 -13.03
N GLU A 61 -5.12 -9.12 -13.17
CA GLU A 61 -5.92 -9.48 -14.33
C GLU A 61 -7.11 -8.54 -14.53
N ARG A 62 -7.85 -8.26 -13.45
CA ARG A 62 -9.02 -7.36 -13.50
C ARG A 62 -8.67 -5.90 -13.76
N ALA A 63 -7.48 -5.48 -13.33
CA ALA A 63 -6.99 -4.12 -13.54
C ALA A 63 -6.29 -3.93 -14.90
N GLY A 64 -6.18 -4.99 -15.72
CA GLY A 64 -5.46 -4.95 -16.99
C GLY A 64 -3.96 -4.68 -16.82
N ILE A 65 -3.42 -4.96 -15.63
CA ILE A 65 -2.01 -4.75 -15.32
C ILE A 65 -1.25 -5.98 -15.76
N SER A 66 -0.38 -5.84 -16.77
CA SER A 66 0.50 -6.93 -17.16
C SER A 66 1.43 -7.30 -16.01
N THR A 67 1.59 -8.58 -15.72
CA THR A 67 2.49 -9.10 -14.69
C THR A 67 3.98 -8.82 -15.01
N GLY A 68 4.26 -8.23 -16.16
CA GLY A 68 5.58 -7.83 -16.61
C GLY A 68 6.12 -6.51 -16.06
N ILE A 69 5.41 -5.86 -15.10
CA ILE A 69 5.94 -4.65 -14.45
C ILE A 69 7.22 -5.03 -13.69
N PRO A 70 8.40 -4.40 -13.99
CA PRO A 70 9.64 -4.70 -13.28
C PRO A 70 9.56 -4.56 -11.76
N LEU A 71 8.63 -3.74 -11.28
CA LEU A 71 8.33 -3.63 -9.85
C LEU A 71 7.81 -4.94 -9.23
N PHE A 72 7.23 -5.83 -10.06
CA PHE A 72 6.73 -7.14 -9.66
C PHE A 72 7.69 -8.28 -10.04
N SER A 73 8.68 -8.03 -10.89
CA SER A 73 9.57 -9.06 -11.45
C SER A 73 10.86 -9.28 -10.67
N GLY A 74 10.84 -9.22 -9.32
CA GLY A 74 11.94 -9.68 -8.51
C GLY A 74 12.58 -8.67 -7.57
N LEU A 75 12.32 -7.37 -7.69
CA LEU A 75 12.86 -6.35 -6.77
C LEU A 75 12.13 -6.34 -5.42
N VAL A 76 10.85 -6.69 -5.43
CA VAL A 76 10.00 -6.71 -4.23
C VAL A 76 9.48 -8.13 -4.04
N PRO A 77 9.74 -8.77 -2.88
CA PRO A 77 9.23 -10.11 -2.60
C PRO A 77 7.70 -10.12 -2.65
N LEU A 78 7.14 -10.99 -3.47
CA LEU A 78 5.70 -11.24 -3.51
C LEU A 78 5.29 -11.97 -2.22
N LEU A 79 4.45 -11.32 -1.43
CA LEU A 79 3.91 -11.93 -0.22
C LEU A 79 2.66 -12.74 -0.55
N GLY A 80 2.53 -13.91 0.03
CA GLY A 80 1.30 -14.68 -0.04
C GLY A 80 0.15 -13.96 0.70
N VAL A 81 -1.07 -14.09 0.18
CA VAL A 81 -2.28 -13.46 0.75
C VAL A 81 -2.41 -13.73 2.26
N GLY A 82 -2.20 -14.96 2.69
CA GLY A 82 -2.28 -15.34 4.10
C GLY A 82 -1.30 -14.60 5.00
N ALA A 83 -0.09 -14.29 4.52
CA ALA A 83 0.89 -13.52 5.27
C ALA A 83 0.43 -12.07 5.44
N VAL A 84 -0.10 -11.47 4.38
CA VAL A 84 -0.65 -10.10 4.39
C VAL A 84 -1.83 -9.99 5.36
N VAL A 85 -2.76 -10.93 5.30
CA VAL A 85 -3.91 -10.99 6.22
C VAL A 85 -3.46 -11.08 7.67
N ARG A 86 -2.50 -11.96 7.97
CA ARG A 86 -1.97 -12.10 9.34
C ARG A 86 -1.32 -10.80 9.86
N VAL A 87 -0.61 -10.07 9.00
CA VAL A 87 -0.03 -8.76 9.37
C VAL A 87 -1.12 -7.76 9.70
N GLY A 88 -2.15 -7.64 8.86
CA GLY A 88 -3.28 -6.73 9.07
C GLY A 88 -4.03 -7.03 10.36
N LEU A 89 -4.43 -8.29 10.57
CA LEU A 89 -5.16 -8.71 11.77
C LEU A 89 -4.33 -8.53 13.06
N ARG A 90 -3.02 -8.81 12.99
CA ARG A 90 -2.13 -8.59 14.14
C ARG A 90 -2.01 -7.10 14.47
N ALA A 91 -1.89 -6.24 13.47
CA ALA A 91 -1.84 -4.80 13.65
C ALA A 91 -3.15 -4.26 14.24
N PHE A 92 -4.28 -4.71 13.71
CA PHE A 92 -5.61 -4.37 14.20
C PHE A 92 -5.79 -4.74 15.68
N ARG A 93 -5.45 -5.99 16.03
CA ARG A 93 -5.54 -6.45 17.44
C ARG A 93 -4.66 -5.64 18.38
N ARG A 94 -3.53 -5.12 17.90
CA ARG A 94 -2.59 -4.28 18.65
C ARG A 94 -2.95 -2.79 18.63
N GLY A 95 -4.03 -2.39 17.99
CA GLY A 95 -4.45 -0.98 17.89
C GLY A 95 -3.49 -0.11 17.07
N ARG A 96 -2.74 -0.69 16.12
CA ARG A 96 -1.85 0.10 15.25
C ARG A 96 -2.66 0.77 14.16
N ALA A 97 -2.46 2.08 13.98
CA ALA A 97 -3.16 2.84 12.93
C ALA A 97 -2.77 2.40 11.51
N VAL A 98 -1.50 2.03 11.30
CA VAL A 98 -1.00 1.64 9.97
C VAL A 98 -0.18 0.35 10.05
N ALA A 99 -0.34 -0.52 9.08
CA ALA A 99 0.45 -1.73 8.90
C ALA A 99 0.89 -1.90 7.44
N VAL A 100 2.19 -1.95 7.20
CA VAL A 100 2.77 -2.29 5.89
C VAL A 100 3.27 -3.71 5.94
N ALA A 101 2.79 -4.55 5.02
CA ALA A 101 3.18 -5.96 4.95
C ALA A 101 4.52 -6.11 4.24
N GLY A 102 5.48 -6.76 4.91
CA GLY A 102 6.83 -7.03 4.41
C GLY A 102 7.84 -5.93 4.73
N PHE A 103 9.06 -6.36 5.10
CA PHE A 103 10.13 -5.44 5.48
C PHE A 103 10.58 -4.55 4.32
N VAL A 104 10.76 -5.11 3.13
CA VAL A 104 11.16 -4.36 1.91
C VAL A 104 10.11 -3.31 1.56
N ASN A 105 8.84 -3.67 1.61
CA ASN A 105 7.73 -2.75 1.37
C ASN A 105 7.72 -1.59 2.38
N ARG A 106 7.99 -1.91 3.64
CA ARG A 106 8.06 -0.91 4.71
C ARG A 106 9.23 0.04 4.52
N ALA A 107 10.41 -0.49 4.18
CA ALA A 107 11.59 0.32 3.88
C ALA A 107 11.34 1.24 2.67
N GLY A 108 10.74 0.72 1.60
CA GLY A 108 10.34 1.49 0.42
C GLY A 108 9.36 2.61 0.75
N ALA A 109 8.34 2.35 1.55
CA ALA A 109 7.37 3.36 1.98
C ALA A 109 8.02 4.51 2.77
N VAL A 110 9.01 4.21 3.61
CA VAL A 110 9.79 5.22 4.34
C VAL A 110 10.69 6.00 3.39
N LEU A 111 11.42 5.31 2.51
CA LEU A 111 12.36 5.95 1.57
C LEU A 111 11.65 6.95 0.65
N VAL A 112 10.49 6.56 0.11
CA VAL A 112 9.69 7.43 -0.77
C VAL A 112 9.25 8.73 -0.07
N ARG A 113 9.00 8.68 1.23
CA ARG A 113 8.65 9.87 2.02
C ARG A 113 9.82 10.85 2.20
N LEU A 114 11.05 10.37 2.11
CA LEU A 114 12.26 11.18 2.26
C LEU A 114 12.71 11.83 0.95
N LEU A 115 12.21 11.35 -0.18
CA LEU A 115 12.57 11.85 -1.51
C LEU A 115 11.61 12.96 -1.99
N PRO A 116 12.10 13.92 -2.81
CA PRO A 116 11.23 14.89 -3.46
C PRO A 116 10.16 14.20 -4.32
N ARG A 117 8.90 14.58 -4.13
CA ARG A 117 7.75 13.92 -4.82
C ARG A 117 7.87 13.91 -6.34
N GLY A 118 8.42 14.98 -6.94
CA GLY A 118 8.65 15.05 -8.39
C GLY A 118 9.68 14.05 -8.90
N LEU A 119 10.73 13.77 -8.10
CA LEU A 119 11.71 12.74 -8.42
C LEU A 119 11.07 11.34 -8.36
N VAL A 120 10.31 11.07 -7.31
CA VAL A 120 9.57 9.81 -7.15
C VAL A 120 8.62 9.58 -8.33
N ALA A 121 7.85 10.60 -8.74
CA ALA A 121 6.94 10.51 -9.88
C ALA A 121 7.67 10.12 -11.17
N ARG A 122 8.85 10.72 -11.43
CA ARG A 122 9.66 10.40 -12.62
C ARG A 122 10.19 8.98 -12.59
N ILE A 123 10.69 8.52 -11.42
CA ILE A 123 11.21 7.16 -11.25
C ILE A 123 10.08 6.14 -11.46
N VAL A 124 8.97 6.31 -10.76
CA VAL A 124 7.81 5.42 -10.87
C VAL A 124 7.24 5.42 -12.29
N GLY A 125 7.16 6.59 -12.94
CA GLY A 125 6.70 6.69 -14.32
C GLY A 125 7.60 5.95 -15.31
N ARG A 126 8.93 5.97 -15.12
CA ARG A 126 9.86 5.19 -15.94
C ARG A 126 9.68 3.68 -15.74
N LEU A 127 9.56 3.25 -14.49
CA LEU A 127 9.37 1.83 -14.16
C LEU A 127 8.05 1.29 -14.72
N GLN A 128 6.98 2.07 -14.71
CA GLN A 128 5.67 1.66 -15.24
C GLN A 128 5.62 1.68 -16.77
N ARG A 129 6.32 2.60 -17.42
CA ARG A 129 6.37 2.67 -18.89
C ARG A 129 7.10 1.49 -19.53
N CYS A 130 8.13 0.97 -18.90
CA CYS A 130 8.84 -0.22 -19.38
C CYS A 130 7.97 -1.50 -19.41
N SER A 131 6.77 -1.44 -18.88
CA SER A 131 5.81 -2.54 -18.83
C SER A 131 4.83 -2.59 -20.01
N GLU A 132 4.75 -1.52 -20.79
CA GLU A 132 3.84 -1.43 -21.94
C GLU A 132 4.55 -1.73 -23.29
N ALA A 133 5.86 -1.94 -23.29
CA ALA A 133 6.68 -2.33 -24.44
C ALA A 133 6.99 -3.83 -24.39
#